data_a3949d51b3a1741bfb099d196419c104
#
_entry.id   a3949d51b3a1741bfb099d196419c104
#
_cell.length_a   1.000
_cell.length_b   1.000
_cell.length_c   1.000
_cell.angle_alpha   90.00
_cell.angle_beta   90.00
_cell.angle_gamma   90.00
#
_symmetry.space_group_name_H-M   'P 1'
#
loop_
_entity.id
_entity.type
_entity.pdbx_description
1 polymer ?
#
loop_
_entity_poly.entity_id
_entity_poly.type
_entity_poly.pdbx_seq_one_letter_code
_entity_poly.pdbx_strand_id
1 'polypeptide(L)' 'MIQIKELKIEQLEQAANMLKAIAHPMRIAIISLLEDSKRLTVTEIHGTLKIEQSTASHHLGILKDTGVLS' A
#
# COMPACT_ATOMS: atom_id res chain seq x y z
N MET A 1 -6.22 -23.27 -9.44
CA MET A 1 -6.57 -22.89 -8.05
C MET A 1 -5.45 -23.28 -7.11
N ILE A 2 -5.04 -22.37 -6.25
CA ILE A 2 -3.98 -22.64 -5.26
C ILE A 2 -4.55 -23.51 -4.15
N GLN A 3 -3.87 -24.61 -3.84
CA GLN A 3 -4.26 -25.47 -2.72
C GLN A 3 -3.64 -24.92 -1.45
N ILE A 4 -4.46 -24.74 -0.41
CA ILE A 4 -4.02 -24.16 0.87
C ILE A 4 -2.86 -24.95 1.47
N LYS A 5 -2.86 -26.27 1.36
CA LYS A 5 -1.78 -27.11 1.90
C LYS A 5 -0.42 -26.85 1.27
N GLU A 6 -0.37 -26.18 0.12
CA GLU A 6 0.88 -25.86 -0.57
C GLU A 6 1.46 -24.52 -0.11
N LEU A 7 0.70 -23.75 0.68
CA LEU A 7 1.13 -22.45 1.18
C LEU A 7 1.71 -22.60 2.59
N LYS A 8 2.88 -21.99 2.79
CA LYS A 8 3.47 -21.92 4.12
C LYS A 8 2.79 -20.83 4.94
N ILE A 9 2.78 -20.99 6.26
CA ILE A 9 2.16 -20.02 7.18
C ILE A 9 2.77 -18.63 6.98
N GLU A 10 4.08 -18.53 6.80
CA GLU A 10 4.74 -17.23 6.55
C GLU A 10 4.18 -16.54 5.31
N GLN A 11 3.90 -17.31 4.25
CA GLN A 11 3.33 -16.75 3.03
C GLN A 11 1.90 -16.26 3.24
N LEU A 12 1.12 -17.00 4.04
CA LEU A 12 -0.25 -16.60 4.38
C LEU A 12 -0.25 -15.33 5.24
N GLU A 13 0.64 -15.26 6.23
CA GLU A 13 0.77 -14.07 7.07
C GLU A 13 1.18 -12.85 6.26
N GLN A 14 2.12 -13.01 5.34
CA GLN A 14 2.58 -11.93 4.48
C GLN A 14 1.44 -11.44 3.59
N ALA A 15 0.69 -12.36 2.97
CA ALA A 15 -0.46 -12.01 2.16
C ALA A 15 -1.53 -11.28 2.97
N ALA A 16 -1.80 -11.74 4.20
CA ALA A 16 -2.76 -11.10 5.09
C ALA A 16 -2.33 -9.69 5.46
N ASN A 17 -1.04 -9.48 5.73
CA ASN A 17 -0.50 -8.14 6.04
C ASN A 17 -0.62 -7.19 4.85
N MET A 18 -0.38 -7.67 3.64
CA MET A 18 -0.56 -6.88 2.43
C MET A 18 -2.02 -6.49 2.22
N LEU A 19 -2.95 -7.44 2.43
CA LEU A 19 -4.38 -7.15 2.33
C LEU A 19 -4.83 -6.13 3.36
N LYS A 20 -4.34 -6.22 4.60
CA LYS A 20 -4.63 -5.23 5.64
C LYS A 20 -4.11 -3.85 5.26
N ALA A 21 -2.93 -3.78 4.67
CA ALA A 21 -2.36 -2.51 4.23
C ALA A 21 -3.20 -1.87 3.13
N ILE A 22 -3.75 -2.67 2.22
CA ILE A 22 -4.59 -2.18 1.13
C ILE A 22 -5.99 -1.82 1.62
N ALA A 23 -6.49 -2.46 2.67
CA ALA A 23 -7.85 -2.28 3.18
C ALA A 23 -8.04 -0.97 3.97
N HIS A 24 -7.52 0.13 3.43
CA HIS A 24 -7.66 1.47 4.01
C HIS A 24 -7.94 2.43 2.85
N PRO A 25 -9.06 3.18 2.88
CA PRO A 25 -9.44 4.03 1.74
C PRO A 25 -8.35 4.97 1.27
N MET A 26 -7.61 5.59 2.21
CA MET A 26 -6.54 6.51 1.85
C MET A 26 -5.39 5.80 1.13
N ARG A 27 -5.06 4.57 1.54
CA ARG A 27 -3.99 3.79 0.89
C ARG A 27 -4.41 3.34 -0.50
N ILE A 28 -5.67 2.98 -0.68
CA ILE A 28 -6.22 2.66 -2.00
C ILE A 28 -6.11 3.89 -2.92
N ALA A 29 -6.42 5.07 -2.41
CA ALA A 29 -6.31 6.31 -3.17
C ALA A 29 -4.86 6.58 -3.59
N ILE A 30 -3.89 6.36 -2.69
CA ILE A 30 -2.47 6.52 -3.01
C ILE A 30 -2.04 5.55 -4.10
N ILE A 31 -2.43 4.29 -3.99
CA ILE A 31 -2.11 3.26 -4.97
C ILE A 31 -2.68 3.64 -6.34
N SER A 32 -3.93 4.10 -6.38
CA SER A 32 -4.57 4.52 -7.61
C SER A 32 -3.84 5.69 -8.29
N LEU A 33 -3.38 6.67 -7.49
CA LEU A 33 -2.60 7.78 -8.02
C LEU A 33 -1.29 7.31 -8.64
N LEU A 34 -0.62 6.37 -7.99
CA LEU A 34 0.66 5.84 -8.48
C LEU A 34 0.48 4.98 -9.74
N GLU A 35 -0.65 4.28 -9.87
CA GLU A 35 -0.97 3.57 -11.10
C GLU A 35 -1.12 4.50 -12.29
N ASP A 36 -1.77 5.65 -12.08
CA ASP A 36 -1.99 6.63 -13.15
C ASP A 36 -0.72 7.37 -13.53
N SER A 37 0.09 7.77 -12.56
CA SER A 37 1.22 8.66 -12.80
C SER A 37 2.60 8.02 -12.59
N LYS A 38 2.69 6.80 -12.12
CA LYS A 38 3.91 5.99 -11.91
C LYS A 38 4.98 6.59 -11.01
N ARG A 39 5.19 7.89 -11.03
CA ARG A 39 6.15 8.61 -10.18
C ARG A 39 5.52 9.85 -9.62
N LEU A 40 5.38 9.87 -8.30
CA LEU A 40 4.89 11.04 -7.58
C LEU A 40 5.74 11.23 -6.34
N THR A 41 6.05 12.49 -6.03
CA THR A 41 6.69 12.82 -4.76
C THR A 41 5.65 12.79 -3.64
N VAL A 42 6.12 12.69 -2.39
CA VAL A 42 5.23 12.79 -1.23
C VAL A 42 4.47 14.12 -1.25
N THR A 43 5.14 15.20 -1.67
CA THR A 43 4.52 16.52 -1.79
C THR A 43 3.35 16.50 -2.78
N GLU A 44 3.54 15.86 -3.93
CA GLU A 44 2.48 15.76 -4.93
C GLU A 44 1.31 14.90 -4.45
N ILE A 45 1.61 13.80 -3.78
CA ILE A 45 0.59 12.89 -3.25
C ILE A 45 -0.26 13.59 -2.20
N HIS A 46 0.36 14.20 -1.18
CA HIS A 46 -0.43 14.84 -0.14
C HIS A 46 -1.20 16.05 -0.65
N GLY A 47 -0.65 16.78 -1.60
CA GLY A 47 -1.33 17.92 -2.22
C GLY A 47 -2.54 17.49 -3.02
N THR A 48 -2.42 16.43 -3.82
CA THR A 48 -3.52 15.90 -4.64
C THR A 48 -4.65 15.35 -3.77
N LEU A 49 -4.31 14.62 -2.73
CA LEU A 49 -5.29 14.01 -1.83
C LEU A 49 -5.80 14.96 -0.74
N LYS A 50 -5.20 16.15 -0.63
CA LYS A 50 -5.56 17.16 0.37
C LYS A 50 -5.44 16.63 1.79
N ILE A 51 -4.35 15.93 2.06
CA ILE A 51 -3.98 15.42 3.39
C ILE A 51 -2.66 16.02 3.80
N GLU A 52 -2.32 15.92 5.09
CA GLU A 52 -1.03 16.39 5.58
C GLU A 52 0.12 15.53 5.05
N GLN A 53 1.29 16.14 4.87
CA GLN A 53 2.47 15.42 4.37
C GLN A 53 2.86 14.28 5.31
N SER A 54 2.77 14.48 6.63
CA SER A 54 3.06 13.44 7.61
C SER A 54 2.12 12.25 7.46
N THR A 55 0.85 12.52 7.18
CA THR A 55 -0.15 11.47 6.95
C THR A 55 0.19 10.66 5.69
N ALA A 56 0.53 11.36 4.60
CA ALA A 56 0.92 10.70 3.36
C ALA A 56 2.17 9.85 3.56
N SER A 57 3.18 10.37 4.25
CA SER A 57 4.42 9.64 4.55
C SER A 57 4.16 8.41 5.39
N HIS A 58 3.25 8.50 6.37
CA HIS A 58 2.87 7.37 7.21
C HIS A 58 2.27 6.23 6.38
N HIS A 59 1.30 6.54 5.52
CA HIS A 59 0.67 5.53 4.66
C HIS A 59 1.65 4.94 3.66
N LEU A 60 2.49 5.77 3.05
CA LEU A 60 3.51 5.30 2.11
C LEU A 60 4.51 4.37 2.79
N GLY A 61 4.90 4.68 4.03
CA GLY A 61 5.79 3.84 4.81
C GLY A 61 5.20 2.46 5.04
N ILE A 62 3.91 2.39 5.42
CA ILE A 62 3.23 1.11 5.64
C ILE A 62 3.15 0.31 4.33
N LEU A 63 2.78 0.95 3.23
CA LEU A 63 2.68 0.28 1.93
C LEU A 63 4.02 -0.27 1.47
N LYS A 64 5.10 0.47 1.72
CA LYS A 64 6.46 0.04 1.38
C LYS A 64 6.91 -1.10 2.28
N ASP A 65 6.70 -0.98 3.60
CA ASP A 65 7.14 -1.99 4.58
C ASP A 65 6.42 -3.32 4.39
N THR A 66 5.18 -3.30 3.95
CA THR A 66 4.40 -4.52 3.71
C THR A 66 4.64 -5.12 2.33
N GLY A 67 5.43 -4.47 1.48
CA GLY A 67 5.74 -4.97 0.16
C GLY A 67 4.69 -4.67 -0.92
N VAL A 68 3.68 -3.86 -0.60
CA VAL A 68 2.68 -3.42 -1.60
C VAL A 68 3.34 -2.48 -2.61
N LEU A 69 4.22 -1.60 -2.14
CA LEU A 69 5.06 -0.75 -2.97
C LEU A 69 6.51 -1.16 -2.82
N SER A 70 7.20 -1.22 -3.90
CA SER A 70 8.64 -1.52 -3.91
C SER A 70 9.48 -0.25 -3.91
#